data_33333921f65319dc5dc4642a8cdcde0f
#
_entry.id   33333921f65319dc5dc4642a8cdcde0f
#
_cell.length_a   1.000
_cell.length_b   1.000
_cell.length_c   1.000
_cell.angle_alpha   90.00
_cell.angle_beta   90.00
_cell.angle_gamma   90.00
#
_symmetry.space_group_name_H-M   'P 1'
#
loop_
_entity.id
_entity.type
_entity.pdbx_description
1 polymer ?
#
loop_
_entity_poly.entity_id
_entity_poly.type
_entity_poly.pdbx_seq_one_letter_code
_entity_poly.pdbx_strand_id
1 'polypeptide(L)'
;MPLLVTSASGVNGNGYGALLAFDRNGAPLGVFCNDERIADPRGLVADQHERLLYLNSGQDRVLALDTGGTVVRDTGPIEGLNPGGGNFGPDGRYYVGLRNARTVTAFPRTLDAPSEHFLAPGIVPFPRGFAFGRNGRLFLGSGIGPTGEGDNTILAFAPNNDMPSRLVSDPGLSPLDLAIAPNGNIVVASEYPFGAADAVTTVREYDAADGHLVRVFRPKDLAEFRRPRGLRFGPDGNLYCVAQDEVMAFDFANGECLGTVVQFPRLHGQALAFFP
;
A
#
# COMPACT_ATOMS: atom_id res chain seq x y z
N MET A 1 0.24 -2.31 -20.27
CA MET A 1 -0.11 -1.62 -19.01
C MET A 1 1.19 -1.28 -18.33
N PRO A 2 1.52 -0.01 -18.18
CA PRO A 2 2.72 0.41 -17.46
C PRO A 2 2.62 0.13 -15.96
N LEU A 3 3.76 -0.02 -15.33
CA LEU A 3 3.91 -0.07 -13.89
C LEU A 3 4.18 1.36 -13.40
N LEU A 4 3.34 1.87 -12.54
CA LEU A 4 3.52 3.16 -11.88
C LEU A 4 4.03 2.95 -10.46
N VAL A 5 5.04 3.70 -10.07
CA VAL A 5 5.65 3.64 -8.75
C VAL A 5 5.74 5.05 -8.17
N THR A 6 5.34 5.19 -6.91
CA THR A 6 5.51 6.45 -6.19
C THR A 6 6.98 6.68 -5.85
N SER A 7 7.42 7.93 -5.93
CA SER A 7 8.73 8.36 -5.44
C SER A 7 8.54 9.45 -4.38
N ALA A 8 9.03 9.20 -3.17
CA ALA A 8 8.89 10.15 -2.06
C ALA A 8 9.89 11.32 -2.13
N SER A 9 10.98 11.18 -2.88
CA SER A 9 12.07 12.18 -2.87
C SER A 9 12.04 13.19 -4.01
N GLY A 10 11.03 13.14 -4.89
CA GLY A 10 10.96 14.05 -6.03
C GLY A 10 12.17 13.86 -6.99
N VAL A 11 11.92 13.30 -8.15
CA VAL A 11 12.95 12.90 -9.11
C VAL A 11 13.71 14.08 -9.71
N ASN A 12 13.13 15.28 -9.65
CA ASN A 12 13.67 16.48 -10.29
C ASN A 12 14.27 17.49 -9.30
N GLY A 13 14.56 17.08 -8.06
CA GLY A 13 15.13 17.98 -7.05
C GLY A 13 14.20 19.09 -6.56
N ASN A 14 12.90 19.01 -6.91
CA ASN A 14 11.89 19.98 -6.49
C ASN A 14 11.39 19.78 -5.05
N GLY A 15 11.87 18.74 -4.35
CA GLY A 15 11.47 18.44 -2.96
C GLY A 15 10.07 17.84 -2.81
N TYR A 16 9.34 17.65 -3.90
CA TYR A 16 8.01 17.04 -3.92
C TYR A 16 8.10 15.57 -4.35
N GLY A 17 7.08 14.80 -4.01
CA GLY A 17 6.92 13.45 -4.52
C GLY A 17 6.57 13.42 -6.01
N ALA A 18 6.69 12.25 -6.62
CA ALA A 18 6.33 12.03 -8.01
C ALA A 18 5.75 10.64 -8.22
N LEU A 19 5.12 10.44 -9.36
CA LEU A 19 4.82 9.13 -9.93
C LEU A 19 5.73 8.89 -11.14
N LEU A 20 6.43 7.76 -11.11
CA LEU A 20 7.28 7.31 -12.21
C LEU A 20 6.61 6.16 -12.95
N ALA A 21 6.75 6.16 -14.26
CA ALA A 21 6.26 5.09 -15.12
C ALA A 21 7.40 4.22 -15.62
N PHE A 22 7.16 2.91 -15.62
CA PHE A 22 8.07 1.88 -16.14
C PHE A 22 7.30 0.97 -17.10
N ASP A 23 8.00 0.42 -18.07
CA ASP A 23 7.43 -0.62 -18.91
C ASP A 23 7.36 -1.97 -18.14
N ARG A 24 6.82 -3.00 -18.79
CA ARG A 24 6.69 -4.34 -18.20
C ARG A 24 8.03 -5.02 -17.89
N ASN A 25 9.12 -4.53 -18.46
CA ASN A 25 10.48 -5.05 -18.25
C ASN A 25 11.27 -4.20 -17.24
N GLY A 26 10.61 -3.16 -16.66
CA GLY A 26 11.21 -2.25 -15.70
C GLY A 26 12.02 -1.11 -16.31
N ALA A 27 12.02 -0.95 -17.63
CA ALA A 27 12.66 0.19 -18.26
C ALA A 27 11.88 1.48 -17.98
N PRO A 28 12.54 2.60 -17.59
CA PRO A 28 11.88 3.83 -17.26
C PRO A 28 11.23 4.46 -18.51
N LEU A 29 9.94 4.79 -18.38
CA LEU A 29 9.19 5.55 -19.39
C LEU A 29 9.19 7.05 -19.09
N GLY A 30 9.59 7.46 -17.88
CA GLY A 30 9.67 8.83 -17.45
C GLY A 30 8.77 9.17 -16.26
N VAL A 31 8.58 10.46 -16.04
CA VAL A 31 7.72 10.99 -14.99
C VAL A 31 6.27 10.95 -15.48
N PHE A 32 5.42 10.20 -14.79
CA PHE A 32 3.98 10.16 -15.08
C PHE A 32 3.26 11.40 -14.54
N CYS A 33 3.59 11.77 -13.30
CA CYS A 33 3.06 12.99 -12.68
C CYS A 33 4.05 13.51 -11.63
N ASN A 34 4.27 14.85 -11.65
CA ASN A 34 5.08 15.56 -10.66
C ASN A 34 4.35 16.80 -10.12
N ASP A 35 3.03 16.74 -10.03
CA ASP A 35 2.22 17.82 -9.46
C ASP A 35 2.67 18.12 -8.02
N GLU A 36 2.76 19.41 -7.66
CA GLU A 36 3.25 19.85 -6.34
C GLU A 36 2.39 19.38 -5.17
N ARG A 37 1.13 18.98 -5.43
CA ARG A 37 0.25 18.37 -4.45
C ARG A 37 0.64 16.94 -4.09
N ILE A 38 1.56 16.32 -4.84
CA ILE A 38 2.09 14.99 -4.54
C ILE A 38 3.34 15.15 -3.68
N ALA A 39 3.20 14.95 -2.37
CA ALA A 39 4.31 14.95 -1.45
C ALA A 39 4.25 13.70 -0.56
N ASP A 40 5.38 13.03 -0.36
CA ASP A 40 5.47 11.78 0.42
C ASP A 40 4.30 10.81 0.09
N PRO A 41 4.12 10.42 -1.19
CA PRO A 41 2.98 9.63 -1.62
C PRO A 41 3.03 8.22 -1.01
N ARG A 42 1.96 7.81 -0.30
CA ARG A 42 1.97 6.61 0.56
C ARG A 42 1.01 5.52 0.12
N GLY A 43 0.02 5.84 -0.66
CA GLY A 43 -0.97 4.90 -1.19
C GLY A 43 -1.20 5.16 -2.67
N LEU A 44 -1.36 4.09 -3.45
CA LEU A 44 -1.62 4.17 -4.88
C LEU A 44 -2.54 3.02 -5.29
N VAL A 45 -3.71 3.36 -5.85
CA VAL A 45 -4.73 2.38 -6.23
C VAL A 45 -5.36 2.77 -7.55
N ALA A 46 -5.35 1.86 -8.52
CA ALA A 46 -6.03 2.03 -9.79
C ALA A 46 -7.52 1.68 -9.70
N ASP A 47 -8.38 2.62 -10.06
CA ASP A 47 -9.77 2.36 -10.38
C ASP A 47 -9.91 2.02 -11.86
N GLN A 48 -10.02 0.73 -12.16
CA GLN A 48 -10.14 0.26 -13.54
C GLN A 48 -11.48 0.65 -14.18
N HIS A 49 -12.51 0.88 -13.38
CA HIS A 49 -13.85 1.24 -13.88
C HIS A 49 -13.89 2.67 -14.41
N GLU A 50 -13.38 3.64 -13.62
CA GLU A 50 -13.35 5.04 -14.03
C GLU A 50 -12.05 5.40 -14.76
N ARG A 51 -11.09 4.49 -14.83
CA ARG A 51 -9.75 4.71 -15.37
C ARG A 51 -9.03 5.88 -14.67
N LEU A 52 -9.14 5.88 -13.36
CA LEU A 52 -8.49 6.86 -12.49
C LEU A 52 -7.50 6.17 -11.55
N LEU A 53 -6.50 6.91 -11.15
CA LEU A 53 -5.47 6.48 -10.19
C LEU A 53 -5.61 7.32 -8.92
N TYR A 54 -5.95 6.68 -7.81
CA TYR A 54 -6.07 7.34 -6.51
C TYR A 54 -4.75 7.29 -5.77
N LEU A 55 -4.36 8.44 -5.22
CA LEU A 55 -3.09 8.64 -4.53
C LEU A 55 -3.30 9.35 -3.20
N ASN A 56 -2.70 8.80 -2.14
CA ASN A 56 -2.66 9.43 -0.82
C ASN A 56 -1.37 10.25 -0.69
N SER A 57 -1.52 11.57 -0.59
CA SER A 57 -0.40 12.49 -0.41
C SER A 57 -0.16 12.81 1.06
N GLY A 58 1.11 12.87 1.45
CA GLY A 58 1.54 13.30 2.79
C GLY A 58 1.22 14.75 3.14
N GLN A 59 0.71 15.55 2.17
CA GLN A 59 0.14 16.87 2.41
C GLN A 59 -1.33 16.82 2.87
N ASP A 60 -1.70 15.78 3.58
CA ASP A 60 -3.03 15.60 4.18
C ASP A 60 -4.17 15.62 3.15
N ARG A 61 -3.97 15.02 1.97
CA ARG A 61 -4.98 14.97 0.91
C ARG A 61 -5.02 13.66 0.16
N VAL A 62 -6.12 13.43 -0.52
CA VAL A 62 -6.30 12.37 -1.51
C VAL A 62 -6.49 12.99 -2.89
N LEU A 63 -5.77 12.48 -3.86
CA LEU A 63 -5.83 12.91 -5.26
C LEU A 63 -6.35 11.78 -6.14
N ALA A 64 -7.03 12.13 -7.24
CA ALA A 64 -7.26 11.19 -8.33
C ALA A 64 -6.71 11.76 -9.63
N LEU A 65 -5.97 10.93 -10.37
CA LEU A 65 -5.30 11.29 -11.61
C LEU A 65 -5.93 10.51 -12.77
N ASP A 66 -6.00 11.14 -13.93
CA ASP A 66 -6.41 10.48 -15.17
C ASP A 66 -5.26 9.66 -15.82
N THR A 67 -5.53 9.04 -16.95
CA THR A 67 -4.54 8.23 -17.69
C THR A 67 -3.40 9.05 -18.30
N GLY A 68 -3.51 10.36 -18.34
CA GLY A 68 -2.46 11.29 -18.76
C GLY A 68 -1.61 11.81 -17.60
N GLY A 69 -1.91 11.42 -16.36
CA GLY A 69 -1.21 11.90 -15.16
C GLY A 69 -1.70 13.28 -14.68
N THR A 70 -2.83 13.76 -15.17
CA THR A 70 -3.43 15.02 -14.71
C THR A 70 -4.26 14.77 -13.45
N VAL A 71 -4.08 15.60 -12.43
CA VAL A 71 -4.94 15.55 -11.23
C VAL A 71 -6.31 16.10 -11.58
N VAL A 72 -7.33 15.24 -11.55
CA VAL A 72 -8.72 15.56 -11.92
C VAL A 72 -9.65 15.65 -10.71
N ARG A 73 -9.25 15.09 -9.54
CA ARG A 73 -9.98 15.19 -8.27
C ARG A 73 -9.00 15.45 -7.14
N ASP A 74 -9.43 16.21 -6.15
CA ASP A 74 -8.61 16.59 -5.00
C ASP A 74 -9.54 16.89 -3.82
N THR A 75 -9.34 16.24 -2.68
CA THR A 75 -10.08 16.54 -1.45
C THR A 75 -9.76 17.91 -0.87
N GLY A 76 -8.71 18.57 -1.38
CA GLY A 76 -8.05 19.64 -0.65
C GLY A 76 -7.30 19.12 0.58
N PRO A 77 -6.56 20.00 1.26
CA PRO A 77 -5.90 19.63 2.51
C PRO A 77 -6.93 19.46 3.63
N ILE A 78 -6.88 18.30 4.30
CA ILE A 78 -7.71 17.97 5.45
C ILE A 78 -6.80 17.88 6.66
N GLU A 79 -6.89 18.85 7.57
CA GLU A 79 -6.00 18.97 8.72
C GLU A 79 -5.93 17.65 9.52
N GLY A 80 -4.70 17.17 9.71
CA GLY A 80 -4.43 15.96 10.48
C GLY A 80 -4.81 14.65 9.81
N LEU A 81 -5.15 14.66 8.52
CA LEU A 81 -5.50 13.43 7.77
C LEU A 81 -4.38 12.39 7.87
N ASN A 82 -3.11 12.80 7.66
CA ASN A 82 -1.92 11.93 7.68
C ASN A 82 -2.21 10.55 7.06
N PRO A 83 -2.55 10.51 5.76
CA PRO A 83 -3.05 9.29 5.12
C PRO A 83 -1.93 8.25 5.00
N GLY A 84 -2.30 7.00 5.24
CA GLY A 84 -1.47 5.81 5.02
C GLY A 84 -1.84 5.09 3.74
N GLY A 85 -2.07 3.78 3.83
CA GLY A 85 -2.58 2.97 2.73
C GLY A 85 -3.99 3.35 2.31
N GLY A 86 -4.36 3.00 1.08
CA GLY A 86 -5.72 3.19 0.57
C GLY A 86 -6.18 2.00 -0.26
N ASN A 87 -7.50 1.81 -0.35
CA ASN A 87 -8.08 0.79 -1.21
C ASN A 87 -9.57 1.10 -1.48
N PHE A 88 -10.15 0.48 -2.52
CA PHE A 88 -11.59 0.51 -2.74
C PHE A 88 -12.29 -0.53 -1.90
N GLY A 89 -13.40 -0.14 -1.28
CA GLY A 89 -14.28 -1.05 -0.59
C GLY A 89 -15.30 -1.72 -1.52
N PRO A 90 -16.03 -2.73 -1.01
CA PRO A 90 -17.05 -3.45 -1.77
C PRO A 90 -18.24 -2.58 -2.17
N ASP A 91 -18.45 -1.46 -1.50
CA ASP A 91 -19.48 -0.45 -1.79
C ASP A 91 -19.03 0.59 -2.84
N GLY A 92 -17.81 0.46 -3.35
CA GLY A 92 -17.23 1.33 -4.35
C GLY A 92 -16.66 2.65 -3.83
N ARG A 93 -16.69 2.92 -2.52
CA ARG A 93 -16.02 4.07 -1.92
C ARG A 93 -14.51 3.85 -1.84
N TYR A 94 -13.77 4.94 -1.79
CA TYR A 94 -12.33 4.92 -1.54
C TYR A 94 -12.03 5.04 -0.04
N TYR A 95 -11.34 4.07 0.50
CA TYR A 95 -11.00 3.98 1.91
C TYR A 95 -9.55 4.37 2.14
N VAL A 96 -9.28 5.07 3.25
CA VAL A 96 -7.95 5.56 3.63
C VAL A 96 -7.69 5.28 5.11
N GLY A 97 -6.56 4.69 5.41
CA GLY A 97 -6.09 4.54 6.79
C GLY A 97 -5.50 5.86 7.31
N LEU A 98 -6.01 6.35 8.43
CA LEU A 98 -5.58 7.60 9.05
C LEU A 98 -4.70 7.31 10.26
N ARG A 99 -3.40 7.64 10.16
CA ARG A 99 -2.42 7.34 11.20
C ARG A 99 -2.66 8.12 12.48
N ASN A 100 -2.95 9.42 12.39
CA ASN A 100 -3.17 10.29 13.56
C ASN A 100 -4.49 9.96 14.26
N ALA A 101 -5.57 9.82 13.51
CA ALA A 101 -6.90 9.47 14.05
C ALA A 101 -7.02 7.99 14.43
N ARG A 102 -6.06 7.15 14.03
CA ARG A 102 -6.02 5.71 14.33
C ARG A 102 -7.30 4.98 13.90
N THR A 103 -7.71 5.24 12.65
CA THR A 103 -8.96 4.77 12.06
C THR A 103 -8.82 4.52 10.56
N VAL A 104 -9.89 4.05 9.96
CA VAL A 104 -10.10 4.03 8.50
C VAL A 104 -11.30 4.91 8.19
N THR A 105 -11.16 5.76 7.19
CA THR A 105 -12.22 6.63 6.70
C THR A 105 -12.57 6.31 5.25
N ALA A 106 -13.80 6.61 4.84
CA ALA A 106 -14.30 6.38 3.49
C ALA A 106 -14.63 7.70 2.80
N PHE A 107 -14.13 7.86 1.58
CA PHE A 107 -14.46 8.98 0.71
C PHE A 107 -15.36 8.50 -0.43
N PRO A 108 -16.31 9.32 -0.93
CA PRO A 108 -16.93 9.04 -2.21
C PRO A 108 -15.86 9.02 -3.31
N ARG A 109 -16.09 8.27 -4.40
CA ARG A 109 -15.15 8.24 -5.55
C ARG A 109 -14.88 9.63 -6.13
N THR A 110 -15.86 10.50 -6.08
CA THR A 110 -15.74 11.88 -6.58
C THR A 110 -14.81 12.76 -5.76
N LEU A 111 -14.49 12.37 -4.52
CA LEU A 111 -13.67 13.12 -3.55
C LEU A 111 -14.25 14.52 -3.22
N ASP A 112 -15.51 14.79 -3.52
CA ASP A 112 -16.17 16.09 -3.43
C ASP A 112 -16.97 16.27 -2.13
N ALA A 113 -16.99 15.27 -1.27
CA ALA A 113 -17.65 15.31 0.02
C ALA A 113 -16.71 14.85 1.13
N PRO A 114 -16.93 15.30 2.38
CA PRO A 114 -16.14 14.85 3.51
C PRO A 114 -16.25 13.34 3.70
N SER A 115 -15.18 12.78 4.22
CA SER A 115 -15.13 11.37 4.57
C SER A 115 -16.00 11.08 5.79
N GLU A 116 -16.51 9.85 5.84
CA GLU A 116 -17.12 9.29 7.03
C GLU A 116 -16.14 8.30 7.68
N HIS A 117 -16.05 8.31 9.01
CA HIS A 117 -15.30 7.27 9.70
C HIS A 117 -15.96 5.91 9.46
N PHE A 118 -15.21 5.00 8.84
CA PHE A 118 -15.63 3.61 8.67
C PHE A 118 -15.42 2.82 9.95
N LEU A 119 -14.32 3.12 10.67
CA LEU A 119 -14.05 2.60 12.01
C LEU A 119 -14.02 3.76 12.99
N ALA A 120 -14.42 3.52 14.24
CA ALA A 120 -14.32 4.54 15.27
C ALA A 120 -12.85 4.97 15.49
N PRO A 121 -12.58 6.25 15.75
CA PRO A 121 -11.24 6.73 16.02
C PRO A 121 -10.57 5.99 17.20
N GLY A 122 -9.30 5.67 17.07
CA GLY A 122 -8.52 5.00 18.10
C GLY A 122 -8.61 3.46 18.12
N ILE A 123 -9.47 2.86 17.30
CA ILE A 123 -9.64 1.39 17.25
C ILE A 123 -8.40 0.69 16.71
N VAL A 124 -7.73 1.27 15.72
CA VAL A 124 -6.52 0.68 15.14
C VAL A 124 -5.30 1.35 15.76
N PRO A 125 -4.44 0.67 16.48
CA PRO A 125 -3.29 1.27 17.15
C PRO A 125 -2.38 2.08 16.22
N PHE A 126 -2.01 1.50 15.06
CA PHE A 126 -1.28 2.24 14.02
C PHE A 126 -1.59 1.67 12.63
N PRO A 127 -2.58 2.23 11.92
CA PRO A 127 -3.00 1.69 10.63
C PRO A 127 -1.90 1.81 9.57
N ARG A 128 -1.63 0.68 8.93
CA ARG A 128 -0.75 0.53 7.79
C ARG A 128 -1.57 0.27 6.52
N GLY A 129 -1.12 -0.63 5.66
CA GLY A 129 -1.90 -1.10 4.53
C GLY A 129 -3.09 -1.96 4.95
N PHE A 130 -4.10 -2.03 4.09
CA PHE A 130 -5.28 -2.86 4.30
C PHE A 130 -5.90 -3.30 2.97
N ALA A 131 -6.72 -4.34 3.04
CA ALA A 131 -7.45 -4.84 1.89
C ALA A 131 -8.81 -5.41 2.29
N PHE A 132 -9.77 -5.37 1.36
CA PHE A 132 -11.07 -6.01 1.54
C PHE A 132 -11.07 -7.39 0.88
N GLY A 133 -11.42 -8.40 1.65
CA GLY A 133 -11.68 -9.75 1.14
C GLY A 133 -12.98 -9.80 0.31
N ARG A 134 -13.15 -10.88 -0.47
CA ARG A 134 -14.31 -11.06 -1.36
C ARG A 134 -15.67 -11.04 -0.66
N ASN A 135 -15.69 -11.37 0.63
CA ASN A 135 -16.87 -11.35 1.48
C ASN A 135 -17.10 -10.00 2.19
N GLY A 136 -16.37 -8.94 1.81
CA GLY A 136 -16.42 -7.63 2.44
C GLY A 136 -15.72 -7.51 3.79
N ARG A 137 -15.04 -8.58 4.27
CA ARG A 137 -14.21 -8.54 5.47
C ARG A 137 -13.01 -7.64 5.24
N LEU A 138 -12.75 -6.69 6.14
CA LEU A 138 -11.56 -5.86 6.08
C LEU A 138 -10.41 -6.53 6.83
N PHE A 139 -9.24 -6.62 6.20
CA PHE A 139 -7.99 -7.02 6.81
C PHE A 139 -7.06 -5.81 6.86
N LEU A 140 -6.51 -5.50 8.04
CA LEU A 140 -5.74 -4.30 8.26
C LEU A 140 -4.47 -4.60 9.06
N GLY A 141 -3.32 -4.19 8.54
CA GLY A 141 -2.06 -4.22 9.24
C GLY A 141 -2.01 -3.14 10.31
N SER A 142 -1.79 -3.52 11.56
CA SER A 142 -1.44 -2.63 12.65
C SER A 142 0.05 -2.77 12.92
N GLY A 143 0.82 -1.74 12.58
CA GLY A 143 2.28 -1.73 12.78
C GLY A 143 2.68 -1.02 14.06
N ILE A 144 3.99 -0.81 14.21
CA ILE A 144 4.54 0.05 15.26
C ILE A 144 4.66 1.47 14.72
N GLY A 145 4.13 2.44 15.46
CA GLY A 145 4.26 3.86 15.19
C GLY A 145 5.56 4.46 15.74
N PRO A 146 5.81 5.76 15.44
CA PRO A 146 7.06 6.44 15.84
C PRO A 146 7.29 6.51 17.35
N THR A 147 6.22 6.50 18.14
CA THR A 147 6.25 6.58 19.61
C THR A 147 6.04 5.22 20.28
N GLY A 148 6.13 4.13 19.50
CA GLY A 148 6.00 2.76 19.99
C GLY A 148 4.56 2.25 20.12
N GLU A 149 3.58 3.02 19.69
CA GLU A 149 2.19 2.57 19.62
C GLU A 149 2.01 1.49 18.56
N GLY A 150 1.10 0.56 18.81
CA GLY A 150 0.82 -0.56 17.92
C GLY A 150 1.42 -1.87 18.40
N ASP A 151 1.12 -2.94 17.70
CA ASP A 151 1.37 -4.29 18.20
C ASP A 151 1.73 -5.31 17.10
N ASN A 152 2.12 -4.86 15.92
CA ASN A 152 2.57 -5.72 14.82
C ASN A 152 1.64 -6.91 14.55
N THR A 153 0.38 -6.62 14.25
CA THR A 153 -0.65 -7.63 14.02
C THR A 153 -1.43 -7.38 12.73
N ILE A 154 -2.15 -8.37 12.26
CA ILE A 154 -3.21 -8.19 11.28
C ILE A 154 -4.54 -8.28 12.01
N LEU A 155 -5.31 -7.20 11.94
CA LEU A 155 -6.67 -7.11 12.44
C LEU A 155 -7.64 -7.49 11.33
N ALA A 156 -8.73 -8.18 11.71
CA ALA A 156 -9.80 -8.52 10.80
C ALA A 156 -11.13 -8.00 11.36
N PHE A 157 -11.87 -7.31 10.50
CA PHE A 157 -13.19 -6.76 10.80
C PHE A 157 -14.23 -7.47 9.94
N ALA A 158 -15.27 -8.00 10.57
CA ALA A 158 -16.41 -8.54 9.83
C ALA A 158 -17.18 -7.40 9.13
N PRO A 159 -17.89 -7.68 8.03
CA PRO A 159 -18.76 -6.68 7.41
C PRO A 159 -19.74 -6.09 8.45
N ASN A 160 -19.86 -4.77 8.47
CA ASN A 160 -20.75 -4.02 9.39
C ASN A 160 -20.43 -4.20 10.89
N ASN A 161 -19.19 -4.58 11.22
CA ASN A 161 -18.73 -4.69 12.61
C ASN A 161 -17.41 -3.94 12.76
N ASP A 162 -17.37 -2.94 13.61
CA ASP A 162 -16.19 -2.12 13.92
C ASP A 162 -15.29 -2.71 15.00
N MET A 163 -15.69 -3.85 15.60
CA MET A 163 -14.86 -4.55 16.57
C MET A 163 -13.88 -5.50 15.86
N PRO A 164 -12.56 -5.26 15.99
CA PRO A 164 -11.57 -6.14 15.38
C PRO A 164 -11.43 -7.47 16.11
N SER A 165 -11.15 -8.50 15.34
CA SER A 165 -10.49 -9.70 15.86
C SER A 165 -8.99 -9.65 15.46
N ARG A 166 -8.11 -10.07 16.37
CA ARG A 166 -6.70 -10.28 16.05
C ARG A 166 -6.59 -11.56 15.24
N LEU A 167 -6.32 -11.43 13.94
CA LEU A 167 -6.22 -12.60 13.05
C LEU A 167 -4.81 -13.18 13.06
N VAL A 168 -3.78 -12.34 12.97
CA VAL A 168 -2.38 -12.77 12.95
C VAL A 168 -1.63 -12.14 14.11
N SER A 169 -0.90 -12.98 14.85
CA SER A 169 0.01 -12.57 15.93
C SER A 169 1.34 -13.32 15.73
N ASP A 170 2.09 -12.91 14.74
CA ASP A 170 3.40 -13.49 14.39
C ASP A 170 4.50 -12.59 14.96
N PRO A 171 5.36 -13.10 15.87
CA PRO A 171 6.41 -12.29 16.50
C PRO A 171 7.41 -11.66 15.52
N GLY A 172 7.59 -12.26 14.34
CA GLY A 172 8.47 -11.73 13.29
C GLY A 172 7.74 -10.86 12.27
N LEU A 173 6.48 -10.49 12.49
CA LEU A 173 5.70 -9.64 11.60
C LEU A 173 5.85 -8.18 12.00
N SER A 174 6.03 -7.30 11.01
CA SER A 174 5.78 -5.87 11.11
C SER A 174 5.13 -5.43 9.82
N PRO A 175 3.78 -5.41 9.77
CA PRO A 175 3.03 -5.23 8.53
C PRO A 175 3.19 -3.80 8.00
N LEU A 176 3.36 -3.66 6.68
CA LEU A 176 3.51 -2.39 5.99
C LEU A 176 2.42 -2.18 4.95
N ASP A 177 2.18 -3.15 4.09
CA ASP A 177 1.07 -3.15 3.14
C ASP A 177 0.48 -4.56 3.01
N LEU A 178 -0.79 -4.63 2.60
CA LEU A 178 -1.53 -5.86 2.41
C LEU A 178 -2.19 -5.89 1.03
N ALA A 179 -2.28 -7.11 0.49
CA ALA A 179 -3.08 -7.40 -0.69
C ALA A 179 -3.86 -8.71 -0.49
N ILE A 180 -5.01 -8.83 -1.15
CA ILE A 180 -5.73 -10.11 -1.24
C ILE A 180 -5.23 -10.87 -2.45
N ALA A 181 -4.77 -12.07 -2.21
CA ALA A 181 -4.29 -12.98 -3.24
C ALA A 181 -5.43 -13.57 -4.09
N PRO A 182 -5.14 -14.08 -5.29
CA PRO A 182 -6.15 -14.75 -6.13
C PRO A 182 -6.83 -15.93 -5.45
N ASN A 183 -6.15 -16.64 -4.55
CA ASN A 183 -6.70 -17.73 -3.75
C ASN A 183 -7.55 -17.26 -2.56
N GLY A 184 -7.60 -15.95 -2.28
CA GLY A 184 -8.35 -15.34 -1.19
C GLY A 184 -7.53 -15.12 0.09
N ASN A 185 -6.31 -15.60 0.17
CA ASN A 185 -5.39 -15.38 1.28
C ASN A 185 -4.90 -13.92 1.37
N ILE A 186 -4.28 -13.59 2.48
CA ILE A 186 -3.70 -12.27 2.74
C ILE A 186 -2.21 -12.33 2.46
N VAL A 187 -1.70 -11.42 1.63
CA VAL A 187 -0.26 -11.26 1.42
C VAL A 187 0.19 -9.95 2.07
N VAL A 188 1.29 -9.98 2.79
CA VAL A 188 1.76 -8.88 3.65
C VAL A 188 3.23 -8.58 3.38
N ALA A 189 3.56 -7.33 3.09
CA ALA A 189 4.94 -6.83 3.15
C ALA A 189 5.33 -6.57 4.61
N SER A 190 6.48 -7.05 5.02
CA SER A 190 6.94 -6.99 6.42
C SER A 190 8.42 -6.63 6.53
N GLU A 191 8.75 -5.75 7.47
CA GLU A 191 10.11 -5.38 7.85
C GLU A 191 10.24 -5.45 9.38
N TYR A 192 10.89 -6.47 9.92
CA TYR A 192 10.99 -6.67 11.37
C TYR A 192 12.44 -6.80 11.85
N PRO A 193 12.87 -6.04 12.87
CA PRO A 193 12.16 -4.90 13.48
C PRO A 193 12.05 -3.71 12.54
N PHE A 194 10.95 -2.98 12.61
CA PHE A 194 10.71 -1.85 11.70
C PHE A 194 11.80 -0.78 11.83
N GLY A 195 12.44 -0.44 10.71
CA GLY A 195 13.45 0.61 10.63
C GLY A 195 14.82 0.22 11.18
N ALA A 196 15.02 -1.00 11.66
CA ALA A 196 16.32 -1.47 12.13
C ALA A 196 17.29 -1.72 10.96
N ALA A 197 18.59 -1.53 11.20
CA ALA A 197 19.62 -1.75 10.16
C ALA A 197 19.74 -3.22 9.77
N ASP A 198 19.43 -4.12 10.69
CA ASP A 198 19.45 -5.58 10.54
C ASP A 198 18.05 -6.18 10.36
N ALA A 199 17.07 -5.35 9.99
CA ALA A 199 15.70 -5.80 9.82
C ALA A 199 15.59 -6.92 8.78
N VAL A 200 14.86 -7.97 9.14
CA VAL A 200 14.48 -9.05 8.22
C VAL A 200 13.26 -8.60 7.41
N THR A 201 13.44 -8.53 6.10
CA THR A 201 12.42 -8.14 5.16
C THR A 201 11.83 -9.36 4.46
N THR A 202 10.53 -9.46 4.42
CA THR A 202 9.82 -10.60 3.83
C THR A 202 8.50 -10.16 3.23
N VAL A 203 7.98 -10.97 2.32
CA VAL A 203 6.56 -10.99 1.97
C VAL A 203 6.00 -12.31 2.52
N ARG A 204 4.88 -12.25 3.23
CA ARG A 204 4.27 -13.41 3.89
C ARG A 204 2.85 -13.61 3.42
N GLU A 205 2.46 -14.87 3.23
CA GLU A 205 1.09 -15.25 2.95
C GLU A 205 0.47 -15.92 4.17
N TYR A 206 -0.70 -15.43 4.58
CA TYR A 206 -1.49 -15.97 5.68
C TYR A 206 -2.87 -16.40 5.17
N ASP A 207 -3.39 -17.48 5.72
CA ASP A 207 -4.77 -17.88 5.50
C ASP A 207 -5.73 -16.82 6.07
N ALA A 208 -6.71 -16.43 5.25
CA ALA A 208 -7.65 -15.37 5.63
C ALA A 208 -8.72 -15.82 6.64
N ALA A 209 -8.89 -17.11 6.85
CA ALA A 209 -9.87 -17.65 7.77
C ALA A 209 -9.36 -17.67 9.22
N ASP A 210 -8.16 -18.18 9.43
CA ASP A 210 -7.60 -18.45 10.76
C ASP A 210 -6.23 -17.78 11.04
N GLY A 211 -5.62 -17.13 10.02
CA GLY A 211 -4.38 -16.39 10.17
C GLY A 211 -3.12 -17.24 10.26
N HIS A 212 -3.17 -18.55 9.96
CA HIS A 212 -1.94 -19.33 9.95
C HIS A 212 -1.02 -18.92 8.80
N LEU A 213 0.29 -18.98 9.01
CA LEU A 213 1.30 -18.69 8.00
C LEU A 213 1.33 -19.81 6.96
N VAL A 214 1.01 -19.49 5.72
CA VAL A 214 1.03 -20.43 4.60
C VAL A 214 2.43 -20.54 4.03
N ARG A 215 3.08 -19.40 3.75
CA ARG A 215 4.46 -19.35 3.21
C ARG A 215 5.11 -17.99 3.38
N VAL A 216 6.42 -17.98 3.19
CA VAL A 216 7.24 -16.76 3.15
C VAL A 216 7.93 -16.69 1.80
N PHE A 217 7.68 -15.60 1.09
CA PHE A 217 8.43 -15.23 -0.12
C PHE A 217 9.72 -14.57 0.31
N ARG A 218 10.84 -15.09 -0.12
CA ARG A 218 12.15 -14.55 0.23
C ARG A 218 12.87 -14.11 -1.04
N PRO A 219 13.45 -12.90 -1.06
CA PRO A 219 14.34 -12.50 -2.12
C PRO A 219 15.57 -13.42 -2.15
N LYS A 220 16.18 -13.54 -3.33
CA LYS A 220 17.44 -14.33 -3.49
C LYS A 220 18.58 -13.66 -2.77
N ASP A 221 18.60 -12.33 -2.73
CA ASP A 221 19.56 -11.53 -1.97
C ASP A 221 18.80 -10.63 -0.98
N LEU A 222 19.00 -10.87 0.32
CA LEU A 222 18.40 -10.09 1.39
C LEU A 222 18.99 -8.69 1.51
N ALA A 223 20.22 -8.47 1.00
CA ALA A 223 20.87 -7.17 1.05
C ALA A 223 20.20 -6.15 0.12
N GLU A 224 19.54 -6.61 -0.92
CA GLU A 224 18.88 -5.77 -1.91
C GLU A 224 17.43 -5.46 -1.53
N PHE A 225 16.68 -6.42 -0.95
CA PHE A 225 15.27 -6.25 -0.59
C PHE A 225 15.11 -5.53 0.74
N ARG A 226 15.23 -4.20 0.72
CA ARG A 226 15.11 -3.36 1.92
C ARG A 226 13.85 -2.51 1.90
N ARG A 227 13.27 -2.31 3.08
CA ARG A 227 12.12 -1.41 3.30
C ARG A 227 10.96 -1.71 2.35
N PRO A 228 10.42 -2.94 2.32
CA PRO A 228 9.25 -3.26 1.52
C PRO A 228 8.09 -2.36 1.94
N ARG A 229 7.34 -1.86 0.96
CA ARG A 229 6.23 -0.92 1.22
C ARG A 229 4.96 -1.38 0.51
N GLY A 230 4.77 -1.04 -0.74
CA GLY A 230 3.57 -1.37 -1.49
C GLY A 230 3.59 -2.76 -2.08
N LEU A 231 2.47 -3.45 -2.03
CA LEU A 231 2.23 -4.78 -2.61
C LEU A 231 1.08 -4.73 -3.62
N ARG A 232 1.27 -5.28 -4.82
CA ARG A 232 0.17 -5.46 -5.80
C ARG A 232 0.39 -6.70 -6.64
N PHE A 233 -0.71 -7.32 -7.04
CA PHE A 233 -0.69 -8.33 -8.08
C PHE A 233 -0.66 -7.67 -9.46
N GLY A 234 0.24 -8.16 -10.31
CA GLY A 234 0.32 -7.73 -11.69
C GLY A 234 -0.74 -8.43 -12.59
N PRO A 235 -0.91 -7.93 -13.82
CA PRO A 235 -1.81 -8.55 -14.81
C PRO A 235 -1.36 -9.95 -15.24
N ASP A 236 -0.12 -10.32 -14.97
CA ASP A 236 0.48 -11.64 -15.22
C ASP A 236 0.26 -12.63 -14.06
N GLY A 237 -0.40 -12.19 -12.96
CA GLY A 237 -0.64 -12.98 -11.76
C GLY A 237 0.53 -13.02 -10.78
N ASN A 238 1.67 -12.42 -11.09
CA ASN A 238 2.80 -12.31 -10.19
C ASN A 238 2.56 -11.25 -9.12
N LEU A 239 3.24 -11.41 -7.99
CA LEU A 239 3.21 -10.45 -6.90
C LEU A 239 4.39 -9.50 -7.01
N TYR A 240 4.12 -8.21 -6.97
CA TYR A 240 5.11 -7.15 -7.03
C TYR A 240 5.18 -6.39 -5.70
N CYS A 241 6.39 -6.14 -5.24
CA CYS A 241 6.65 -5.39 -4.02
C CYS A 241 7.65 -4.27 -4.28
N VAL A 242 7.25 -3.05 -3.91
CA VAL A 242 8.17 -1.91 -3.86
C VAL A 242 9.06 -2.06 -2.63
N ALA A 243 10.37 -1.94 -2.82
CA ALA A 243 11.35 -1.96 -1.75
C ALA A 243 12.40 -0.87 -1.98
N GLN A 244 12.35 0.19 -1.22
CA GLN A 244 13.20 1.37 -1.27
C GLN A 244 13.48 1.89 -2.70
N ASP A 245 14.50 1.38 -3.37
CA ASP A 245 14.95 1.85 -4.69
C ASP A 245 14.69 0.83 -5.80
N GLU A 246 13.86 -0.17 -5.54
CA GLU A 246 13.56 -1.25 -6.48
C GLU A 246 12.08 -1.69 -6.42
N VAL A 247 11.67 -2.42 -7.44
CA VAL A 247 10.46 -3.25 -7.42
C VAL A 247 10.87 -4.68 -7.70
N MET A 248 10.54 -5.56 -6.79
CA MET A 248 10.82 -6.98 -6.87
C MET A 248 9.55 -7.76 -7.23
N ALA A 249 9.69 -8.79 -8.05
CA ALA A 249 8.59 -9.67 -8.42
C ALA A 249 8.78 -11.08 -7.86
N PHE A 250 7.65 -11.71 -7.53
CA PHE A 250 7.55 -13.09 -7.06
C PHE A 250 6.52 -13.85 -7.87
N ASP A 251 6.83 -15.06 -8.30
CA ASP A 251 5.85 -15.98 -8.82
C ASP A 251 4.93 -16.42 -7.68
N PHE A 252 3.68 -15.99 -7.74
CA PHE A 252 2.74 -16.31 -6.67
C PHE A 252 2.36 -17.79 -6.64
N ALA A 253 2.41 -18.51 -7.75
CA ALA A 253 2.02 -19.92 -7.80
C ALA A 253 2.98 -20.82 -7.02
N ASN A 254 4.28 -20.62 -7.18
CA ASN A 254 5.33 -21.45 -6.57
C ASN A 254 6.09 -20.77 -5.42
N GLY A 255 5.98 -19.45 -5.26
CA GLY A 255 6.65 -18.66 -4.20
C GLY A 255 8.07 -18.24 -4.55
N GLU A 256 8.55 -18.47 -5.79
CA GLU A 256 9.88 -18.10 -6.20
C GLU A 256 10.05 -16.60 -6.40
N CYS A 257 11.20 -16.08 -6.00
CA CYS A 257 11.62 -14.73 -6.35
C CYS A 257 12.07 -14.70 -7.81
N LEU A 258 11.36 -13.91 -8.63
CA LEU A 258 11.71 -13.68 -10.04
C LEU A 258 12.86 -12.67 -10.20
N GLY A 259 13.18 -11.92 -9.15
CA GLY A 259 14.21 -10.91 -9.11
C GLY A 259 13.67 -9.48 -9.19
N THR A 260 14.60 -8.55 -9.35
CA THR A 260 14.30 -7.12 -9.46
C THR A 260 13.80 -6.80 -10.87
N VAL A 261 12.60 -6.21 -10.94
CA VAL A 261 11.97 -5.75 -12.20
C VAL A 261 12.36 -4.31 -12.47
N VAL A 262 12.28 -3.45 -11.45
CA VAL A 262 12.70 -2.05 -11.54
C VAL A 262 13.83 -1.82 -10.57
N GLN A 263 14.90 -1.19 -11.05
CA GLN A 263 15.94 -0.60 -10.20
C GLN A 263 16.10 0.86 -10.58
N PHE A 264 15.83 1.76 -9.64
CA PHE A 264 15.88 3.18 -9.90
C PHE A 264 16.49 3.93 -8.71
N PRO A 265 17.70 4.49 -8.86
CA PRO A 265 18.40 5.16 -7.76
C PRO A 265 17.56 6.29 -7.15
N ARG A 266 17.45 6.32 -5.83
CA ARG A 266 16.66 7.29 -5.07
C ARG A 266 15.16 7.24 -5.37
N LEU A 267 14.63 6.08 -5.74
CA LEU A 267 13.19 5.89 -5.91
C LEU A 267 12.44 6.23 -4.62
N HIS A 268 12.93 5.73 -3.49
CA HIS A 268 12.24 5.83 -2.20
C HIS A 268 10.75 5.46 -2.33
N GLY A 269 10.50 4.38 -3.04
CA GLY A 269 9.15 3.94 -3.42
C GLY A 269 8.31 3.57 -2.19
N GLN A 270 7.04 3.96 -2.22
CA GLN A 270 6.08 3.67 -1.15
C GLN A 270 4.90 2.80 -1.62
N ALA A 271 4.49 2.96 -2.86
CA ALA A 271 3.36 2.24 -3.43
C ALA A 271 3.55 2.03 -4.94
N LEU A 272 2.84 1.06 -5.48
CA LEU A 272 2.83 0.77 -6.91
C LEU A 272 1.41 0.46 -7.40
N ALA A 273 1.19 0.65 -8.69
CA ALA A 273 -0.04 0.24 -9.37
C ALA A 273 0.24 -0.11 -10.84
N PHE A 274 -0.52 -1.03 -11.38
CA PHE A 274 -0.60 -1.27 -12.82
C PHE A 274 -1.76 -0.46 -13.38
N PHE A 275 -1.47 0.45 -14.30
CA PHE A 275 -2.46 1.40 -14.80
C PHE A 275 -2.33 1.57 -16.33
N PRO A 276 -3.45 1.57 -17.09
CA PRO A 276 -3.44 1.59 -18.54
C PRO A 276 -3.03 2.93 -19.14
#